data_b3986519c75b3f783430efa90d7c2d54
#
_entry.id   b3986519c75b3f783430efa90d7c2d54
#
_cell.length_a   1.000
_cell.length_b   1.000
_cell.length_c   1.000
_cell.angle_alpha   90.00
_cell.angle_beta   90.00
_cell.angle_gamma   90.00
#
_symmetry.space_group_name_H-M   'P 1'
#
loop_
_entity.id
_entity.type
_entity.pdbx_description
1 polymer ?
#
loop_
_entity_poly.entity_id
_entity_poly.type
_entity_poly.pdbx_seq_one_letter_code
_entity_poly.pdbx_strand_id
1 'polypeptide(L)'
;MGAQMEVVKDLEGNKHIIFDESSLYDDSQMGESLSDFEILQVLGENSCFVAKVRSFNNHKIYAMKKIELSRIEEEKRYNYINELEKLKDLNNPHILKYHKIIKEDPNNIYLIMEFMNNSDIKGYIKAHQVLDKKIKEEEIWNILLQCLEALDYLHRQNLYNLGIKFQNIFMNNEQNVKIGVFNESTFNNQTYDFNKDMDLLGRYFYIMCFSQHPRVKFANSFSDVTLQIENNKDYSLELMKIIYSMIGVESSEKHDYETLYKIVKEEYVKKYAKNTSIKAVLKCLYAFPSFTEAMISRKNDFFNNPNKYYISYWYLQAINALKGIQESNLTDCIEEFRRAIASENSKLDGNREIDPLYLLAFLLEKMHKETNKAEENSSLKENTQKYVISSEFNGEEEDKTNKEQMLQKFVNYFNSNVRSPISDLFFGFLKTKRNCQTCRTGYYSFSNYCFVVFDISKHDSNKVFDIINDGFKYQYMTPKNIDADQGVYCDRCLSFQRHLEFNRYFMMNHLLVISFIRGNNYKNSSKINLSDYLDLEAYVDEKKTSPSKYNLVGCIIRVFKQNEEMFEYYAKDPEHNYWLKSDKIIDQKNAPIQEITKEGQIIMLFYNNTNIPNNNNYQA
;
A
#
# COMPACT_ATOMS: atom_id res chain seq x y z
N MET A 1 1.91 -1.36 -18.21
CA MET A 1 2.60 -0.73 -17.10
C MET A 1 1.60 0.20 -16.40
N GLY A 2 1.24 -0.13 -15.18
CA GLY A 2 0.37 0.73 -14.37
C GLY A 2 1.25 1.70 -13.61
N ALA A 3 0.97 3.00 -13.70
CA ALA A 3 1.58 3.97 -12.81
C ALA A 3 1.12 3.67 -11.38
N GLN A 4 2.03 3.62 -10.41
CA GLN A 4 1.65 3.54 -9.00
C GLN A 4 0.89 4.80 -8.63
N MET A 5 -0.22 4.63 -7.90
CA MET A 5 -0.93 5.76 -7.34
C MET A 5 -0.14 6.29 -6.15
N GLU A 6 0.37 7.48 -6.22
CA GLU A 6 0.93 8.20 -5.09
C GLU A 6 -0.02 9.31 -4.65
N VAL A 7 -0.28 9.37 -3.34
CA VAL A 7 -0.94 10.53 -2.75
C VAL A 7 0.15 11.54 -2.47
N VAL A 8 0.42 12.41 -3.43
CA VAL A 8 1.41 13.47 -3.30
C VAL A 8 0.75 14.69 -2.65
N LYS A 9 1.44 15.28 -1.69
CA LYS A 9 1.09 16.59 -1.15
C LYS A 9 1.70 17.67 -2.03
N ASP A 10 0.89 18.61 -2.49
CA ASP A 10 1.42 19.83 -3.10
C ASP A 10 2.13 20.73 -2.07
N LEU A 11 2.73 21.80 -2.52
CA LEU A 11 3.43 22.77 -1.67
C LEU A 11 2.53 23.44 -0.62
N GLU A 12 1.21 23.34 -0.80
CA GLU A 12 0.19 23.83 0.14
C GLU A 12 -0.32 22.72 1.08
N GLY A 13 0.17 21.46 0.92
CA GLY A 13 -0.17 20.32 1.76
C GLY A 13 -1.44 19.57 1.36
N ASN A 14 -2.04 19.88 0.19
CA ASN A 14 -3.19 19.17 -0.33
C ASN A 14 -2.76 17.79 -0.86
N LYS A 15 -3.55 16.75 -0.55
CA LYS A 15 -3.31 15.41 -1.06
C LYS A 15 -3.87 15.29 -2.49
N HIS A 16 -3.01 15.05 -3.44
CA HIS A 16 -3.38 14.70 -4.80
C HIS A 16 -3.05 13.22 -5.03
N ILE A 17 -3.97 12.49 -5.64
CA ILE A 17 -3.67 11.15 -6.16
C ILE A 17 -2.99 11.39 -7.52
N ILE A 18 -1.68 11.32 -7.52
CA ILE A 18 -0.88 11.35 -8.74
C ILE A 18 -0.42 9.92 -9.00
N PHE A 19 -0.54 9.48 -10.23
CA PHE A 19 0.13 8.27 -10.66
C PHE A 19 1.63 8.57 -10.70
N ASP A 20 2.38 7.94 -9.79
CA ASP A 20 3.83 8.13 -9.71
C ASP A 20 4.51 7.56 -10.96
N GLU A 21 5.06 8.46 -11.76
CA GLU A 21 5.87 8.07 -12.91
C GLU A 21 7.19 7.39 -12.48
N SER A 22 7.68 7.58 -11.25
CA SER A 22 8.91 6.96 -10.76
C SER A 22 8.77 5.46 -10.56
N SER A 23 7.55 4.95 -10.39
CA SER A 23 7.27 3.51 -10.35
C SER A 23 7.28 2.82 -11.72
N LEU A 24 7.37 3.59 -12.79
CA LEU A 24 7.49 3.06 -14.16
C LEU A 24 8.88 2.48 -14.45
N TYR A 25 9.88 2.77 -13.61
CA TYR A 25 11.22 2.26 -13.78
C TYR A 25 11.38 0.98 -12.94
N ASP A 26 11.32 -0.14 -13.62
CA ASP A 26 11.59 -1.45 -13.06
C ASP A 26 13.02 -1.50 -12.49
N ASP A 27 13.21 -2.18 -11.37
CA ASP A 27 14.54 -2.43 -10.82
C ASP A 27 15.41 -3.26 -11.79
N SER A 28 14.81 -3.92 -12.78
CA SER A 28 15.52 -4.55 -13.90
C SER A 28 16.29 -3.57 -14.78
N GLN A 29 15.94 -2.28 -14.78
CA GLN A 29 16.65 -1.21 -15.48
C GLN A 29 17.76 -0.56 -14.64
N MET A 30 18.01 -1.05 -13.43
CA MET A 30 19.14 -0.63 -12.61
C MET A 30 20.45 -0.93 -13.35
N GLY A 31 21.41 -0.01 -13.31
CA GLY A 31 22.71 -0.16 -13.94
C GLY A 31 23.43 -1.46 -13.61
N GLU A 32 24.35 -1.89 -14.48
CA GLU A 32 25.09 -3.15 -14.35
C GLU A 32 26.51 -2.96 -13.82
N SER A 33 27.03 -1.74 -13.93
CA SER A 33 28.40 -1.37 -13.56
C SER A 33 28.41 -0.28 -12.47
N LEU A 34 29.55 -0.10 -11.80
CA LEU A 34 29.71 0.96 -10.80
C LEU A 34 29.58 2.36 -11.43
N SER A 35 29.96 2.50 -12.70
CA SER A 35 29.81 3.74 -13.45
C SER A 35 28.36 4.18 -13.66
N ASP A 36 27.40 3.27 -13.47
CA ASP A 36 25.97 3.57 -13.60
C ASP A 36 25.38 4.22 -12.33
N PHE A 37 26.22 4.46 -11.31
CA PHE A 37 25.78 5.00 -10.03
C PHE A 37 26.56 6.26 -9.65
N GLU A 38 25.84 7.31 -9.28
CA GLU A 38 26.35 8.51 -8.66
C GLU A 38 26.40 8.36 -7.14
N ILE A 39 27.54 8.59 -6.51
CA ILE A 39 27.65 8.63 -5.04
C ILE A 39 27.14 9.98 -4.55
N LEU A 40 26.02 9.96 -3.82
CA LEU A 40 25.41 11.16 -3.24
C LEU A 40 25.98 11.48 -1.85
N GLN A 41 26.25 10.44 -1.06
CA GLN A 41 26.72 10.60 0.32
C GLN A 41 27.41 9.34 0.81
N VAL A 42 28.51 9.47 1.52
CA VAL A 42 29.14 8.37 2.26
C VAL A 42 28.47 8.24 3.63
N LEU A 43 27.96 7.05 3.95
CA LEU A 43 27.21 6.79 5.18
C LEU A 43 28.07 6.13 6.26
N GLY A 44 29.16 5.45 5.90
CA GLY A 44 30.08 4.79 6.82
C GLY A 44 31.40 4.43 6.16
N GLU A 45 32.52 4.64 6.87
CA GLU A 45 33.88 4.38 6.39
C GLU A 45 34.71 3.49 7.33
N ASN A 46 34.37 3.41 8.64
CA ASN A 46 35.27 2.88 9.67
C ASN A 46 35.48 1.36 9.64
N SER A 47 34.47 0.58 9.26
CA SER A 47 34.57 -0.90 9.21
C SER A 47 34.09 -1.45 7.88
N CYS A 48 33.29 -0.69 7.18
CA CYS A 48 32.69 -1.07 5.91
C CYS A 48 32.27 0.20 5.17
N PHE A 49 32.68 0.33 3.91
CA PHE A 49 32.22 1.43 3.08
C PHE A 49 30.78 1.22 2.70
N VAL A 50 29.92 2.15 3.09
CA VAL A 50 28.51 2.23 2.69
C VAL A 50 28.22 3.62 2.16
N ALA A 51 27.59 3.72 1.01
CA ALA A 51 27.24 4.99 0.38
C ALA A 51 25.77 5.01 -0.06
N LYS A 52 25.16 6.19 0.01
CA LYS A 52 23.90 6.50 -0.66
C LYS A 52 24.25 6.81 -2.11
N VAL A 53 23.60 6.10 -3.04
CA VAL A 53 23.86 6.23 -4.47
C VAL A 53 22.58 6.46 -5.25
N ARG A 54 22.69 7.13 -6.42
CA ARG A 54 21.61 7.26 -7.39
C ARG A 54 21.99 6.52 -8.66
N SER A 55 21.11 5.68 -9.15
CA SER A 55 21.29 5.07 -10.48
C SER A 55 21.01 6.09 -11.57
N PHE A 56 21.91 6.19 -12.57
CA PHE A 56 21.70 7.03 -13.76
C PHE A 56 20.59 6.48 -14.67
N ASN A 57 20.36 5.16 -14.65
CA ASN A 57 19.43 4.51 -15.55
C ASN A 57 17.95 4.68 -15.14
N ASN A 58 17.67 4.57 -13.84
CA ASN A 58 16.30 4.66 -13.31
C ASN A 58 16.10 5.80 -12.29
N HIS A 59 17.12 6.62 -12.06
CA HIS A 59 17.12 7.76 -11.14
C HIS A 59 16.74 7.46 -9.68
N LYS A 60 16.56 6.17 -9.33
CA LYS A 60 16.24 5.76 -7.95
C LYS A 60 17.47 5.83 -7.05
N ILE A 61 17.18 5.96 -5.76
CA ILE A 61 18.21 6.02 -4.71
C ILE A 61 18.34 4.66 -4.05
N TYR A 62 19.59 4.21 -3.89
CA TYR A 62 19.97 2.92 -3.30
C TYR A 62 21.04 3.13 -2.23
N ALA A 63 21.27 2.11 -1.42
CA ALA A 63 22.47 1.99 -0.61
C ALA A 63 23.45 1.03 -1.30
N MET A 64 24.70 1.40 -1.39
CA MET A 64 25.78 0.60 -1.94
C MET A 64 26.79 0.26 -0.83
N LYS A 65 27.01 -1.03 -0.59
CA LYS A 65 27.96 -1.54 0.38
C LYS A 65 29.14 -2.21 -0.34
N LYS A 66 30.36 -1.73 -0.08
CA LYS A 66 31.59 -2.38 -0.54
C LYS A 66 31.99 -3.50 0.41
N ILE A 67 32.34 -4.66 -0.13
CA ILE A 67 32.80 -5.84 0.58
C ILE A 67 34.17 -6.21 0.04
N GLU A 68 35.18 -6.23 0.92
CA GLU A 68 36.57 -6.57 0.58
C GLU A 68 36.78 -8.08 0.65
N LEU A 69 36.88 -8.75 -0.49
CA LEU A 69 37.13 -10.18 -0.58
C LEU A 69 38.49 -10.62 -0.04
N SER A 70 39.44 -9.69 0.07
CA SER A 70 40.76 -9.95 0.68
C SER A 70 40.69 -10.37 2.14
N ARG A 71 39.58 -10.02 2.85
CA ARG A 71 39.33 -10.43 4.24
C ARG A 71 38.76 -11.84 4.36
N ILE A 72 38.44 -12.48 3.22
CA ILE A 72 37.84 -13.82 3.16
C ILE A 72 38.87 -14.78 2.58
N GLU A 73 39.05 -15.92 3.23
CA GLU A 73 39.92 -16.99 2.72
C GLU A 73 39.52 -17.38 1.30
N GLU A 74 40.50 -17.54 0.42
CA GLU A 74 40.28 -17.70 -1.02
C GLU A 74 39.35 -18.87 -1.35
N GLU A 75 39.50 -19.99 -0.63
CA GLU A 75 38.67 -21.19 -0.77
C GLU A 75 37.20 -20.96 -0.41
N LYS A 76 36.91 -19.99 0.44
CA LYS A 76 35.55 -19.66 0.92
C LYS A 76 34.88 -18.57 0.10
N ARG A 77 35.61 -17.82 -0.74
CA ARG A 77 35.07 -16.67 -1.51
C ARG A 77 33.93 -17.07 -2.42
N TYR A 78 34.07 -18.18 -3.12
CA TYR A 78 33.03 -18.66 -4.04
C TYR A 78 31.70 -18.95 -3.30
N ASN A 79 31.78 -19.69 -2.20
CA ASN A 79 30.59 -20.00 -1.39
C ASN A 79 29.97 -18.74 -0.79
N TYR A 80 30.81 -17.81 -0.33
CA TYR A 80 30.37 -16.52 0.20
C TYR A 80 29.58 -15.70 -0.84
N ILE A 81 30.08 -15.61 -2.06
CA ILE A 81 29.39 -14.89 -3.13
C ILE A 81 28.06 -15.58 -3.48
N ASN A 82 28.02 -16.90 -3.52
CA ASN A 82 26.79 -17.65 -3.79
C ASN A 82 25.72 -17.43 -2.70
N GLU A 83 26.13 -17.34 -1.45
CA GLU A 83 25.19 -17.02 -0.38
C GLU A 83 24.66 -15.58 -0.49
N LEU A 84 25.50 -14.62 -0.88
CA LEU A 84 25.04 -13.26 -1.16
C LEU A 84 24.01 -13.20 -2.30
N GLU A 85 24.20 -14.03 -3.35
CA GLU A 85 23.25 -14.09 -4.47
C GLU A 85 21.85 -14.54 -3.99
N LYS A 86 21.78 -15.46 -3.01
CA LYS A 86 20.50 -15.90 -2.41
C LYS A 86 19.74 -14.78 -1.69
N LEU A 87 20.45 -13.75 -1.20
CA LEU A 87 19.80 -12.62 -0.54
C LEU A 87 18.86 -11.83 -1.48
N LYS A 88 19.09 -11.87 -2.78
CA LYS A 88 18.24 -11.20 -3.77
C LYS A 88 16.86 -11.85 -3.87
N ASP A 89 16.77 -13.13 -3.54
CA ASP A 89 15.53 -13.90 -3.61
C ASP A 89 14.66 -13.69 -2.36
N LEU A 90 15.20 -13.03 -1.32
CA LEU A 90 14.44 -12.71 -0.12
C LEU A 90 13.38 -11.66 -0.44
N ASN A 91 12.13 -12.01 -0.15
CA ASN A 91 10.98 -11.14 -0.35
C ASN A 91 10.10 -11.11 0.90
N ASN A 92 10.37 -10.15 1.79
CA ASN A 92 9.62 -9.94 3.03
C ASN A 92 9.65 -8.43 3.36
N PRO A 93 8.55 -7.82 3.81
CA PRO A 93 8.47 -6.37 4.09
C PRO A 93 9.44 -5.93 5.18
N HIS A 94 9.79 -6.82 6.11
CA HIS A 94 10.65 -6.54 7.26
C HIS A 94 12.11 -7.01 7.06
N ILE A 95 12.47 -7.33 5.81
CA ILE A 95 13.85 -7.63 5.41
C ILE A 95 14.30 -6.59 4.39
N LEU A 96 15.51 -6.09 4.55
CA LEU A 96 16.10 -5.15 3.61
C LEU A 96 16.20 -5.80 2.22
N LYS A 97 15.68 -5.16 1.20
CA LYS A 97 15.71 -5.68 -0.17
C LYS A 97 17.13 -5.56 -0.75
N TYR A 98 17.64 -6.68 -1.23
CA TYR A 98 18.90 -6.74 -1.95
C TYR A 98 18.61 -6.85 -3.45
N HIS A 99 19.16 -5.90 -4.21
CA HIS A 99 18.82 -5.79 -5.63
C HIS A 99 19.87 -6.45 -6.52
N LYS A 100 21.16 -6.14 -6.28
CA LYS A 100 22.22 -6.53 -7.19
C LYS A 100 23.58 -6.67 -6.51
N ILE A 101 24.43 -7.52 -7.07
CA ILE A 101 25.83 -7.64 -6.72
C ILE A 101 26.67 -7.29 -7.96
N ILE A 102 27.52 -6.26 -7.83
CA ILE A 102 28.43 -5.81 -8.90
C ILE A 102 29.83 -6.35 -8.60
N LYS A 103 30.43 -7.01 -9.59
CA LYS A 103 31.73 -7.73 -9.50
C LYS A 103 32.70 -7.18 -10.55
N GLU A 104 33.09 -5.92 -10.43
CA GLU A 104 34.02 -5.30 -11.38
C GLU A 104 35.48 -5.40 -10.96
N ASP A 105 35.72 -5.59 -9.65
CA ASP A 105 37.06 -5.68 -9.06
C ASP A 105 37.25 -7.10 -8.49
N PRO A 106 38.35 -7.81 -8.81
CA PRO A 106 38.60 -9.15 -8.28
C PRO A 106 38.75 -9.20 -6.75
N ASN A 107 39.07 -8.07 -6.13
CA ASN A 107 39.25 -7.97 -4.68
C ASN A 107 38.06 -7.40 -3.93
N ASN A 108 37.08 -6.82 -4.64
CA ASN A 108 35.92 -6.19 -4.04
C ASN A 108 34.64 -6.56 -4.78
N ILE A 109 33.55 -6.66 -4.02
CA ILE A 109 32.19 -6.72 -4.55
C ILE A 109 31.37 -5.59 -3.96
N TYR A 110 30.37 -5.15 -4.70
CA TYR A 110 29.48 -4.06 -4.30
C TYR A 110 28.05 -4.58 -4.27
N LEU A 111 27.45 -4.51 -3.12
CA LEU A 111 26.08 -4.94 -2.87
C LEU A 111 25.15 -3.73 -2.95
N ILE A 112 24.26 -3.73 -3.95
CA ILE A 112 23.23 -2.70 -4.11
C ILE A 112 21.97 -3.16 -3.40
N MET A 113 21.47 -2.32 -2.49
CA MET A 113 20.33 -2.63 -1.64
C MET A 113 19.42 -1.42 -1.48
N GLU A 114 18.22 -1.66 -1.02
CA GLU A 114 17.24 -0.62 -0.68
C GLU A 114 17.86 0.43 0.26
N PHE A 115 17.57 1.71 0.01
CA PHE A 115 18.03 2.79 0.86
C PHE A 115 16.95 3.15 1.89
N MET A 116 17.29 3.05 3.16
CA MET A 116 16.44 3.47 4.27
C MET A 116 16.74 4.91 4.68
N ASN A 117 15.73 5.78 4.60
CA ASN A 117 15.88 7.23 4.81
C ASN A 117 16.17 7.64 6.27
N ASN A 118 15.91 6.76 7.23
CA ASN A 118 16.12 7.02 8.65
C ASN A 118 17.30 6.23 9.23
N SER A 119 17.58 6.54 10.50
CA SER A 119 18.63 5.87 11.25
C SER A 119 18.25 4.40 11.57
N ASP A 120 19.27 3.66 12.00
CA ASP A 120 19.09 2.37 12.66
C ASP A 120 18.39 2.53 14.03
N ILE A 121 17.94 1.43 14.63
CA ILE A 121 17.31 1.44 15.96
C ILE A 121 18.22 2.03 17.03
N LYS A 122 19.55 1.93 16.90
CA LYS A 122 20.49 2.55 17.83
C LYS A 122 20.35 4.08 17.81
N GLY A 123 20.28 4.67 16.62
CA GLY A 123 20.03 6.11 16.46
C GLY A 123 18.68 6.54 17.02
N TYR A 124 17.64 5.71 16.80
CA TYR A 124 16.30 5.95 17.34
C TYR A 124 16.29 5.97 18.87
N ILE A 125 16.89 4.98 19.54
CA ILE A 125 17.03 4.94 21.00
C ILE A 125 17.81 6.16 21.50
N LYS A 126 18.93 6.49 20.84
CA LYS A 126 19.75 7.63 21.22
C LYS A 126 18.97 8.95 21.09
N ALA A 127 18.15 9.12 20.08
CA ALA A 127 17.31 10.31 19.92
C ALA A 127 16.32 10.47 21.09
N HIS A 128 15.70 9.37 21.54
CA HIS A 128 14.82 9.39 22.72
C HIS A 128 15.57 9.68 24.01
N GLN A 129 16.78 9.13 24.18
CA GLN A 129 17.63 9.42 25.32
C GLN A 129 18.04 10.90 25.41
N VAL A 130 18.41 11.50 24.27
CA VAL A 130 18.78 12.94 24.19
C VAL A 130 17.59 13.84 24.55
N LEU A 131 16.38 13.42 24.17
CA LEU A 131 15.16 14.18 24.46
C LEU A 131 14.56 13.87 25.85
N ASP A 132 15.19 12.99 26.62
CA ASP A 132 14.66 12.46 27.90
C ASP A 132 13.22 11.94 27.78
N LYS A 133 12.92 11.27 26.66
CA LYS A 133 11.60 10.70 26.36
C LYS A 133 11.67 9.19 26.37
N LYS A 134 10.73 8.56 27.06
CA LYS A 134 10.55 7.11 27.00
C LYS A 134 9.89 6.72 25.68
N ILE A 135 10.31 5.59 25.14
CA ILE A 135 9.67 4.97 23.97
C ILE A 135 8.34 4.40 24.45
N LYS A 136 7.26 4.66 23.71
CA LYS A 136 5.93 4.15 24.09
C LYS A 136 5.87 2.64 23.96
N GLU A 137 5.11 2.00 24.83
CA GLU A 137 4.95 0.54 24.81
C GLU A 137 4.38 0.03 23.48
N GLU A 138 3.43 0.75 22.89
CA GLU A 138 2.87 0.45 21.57
C GLU A 138 3.96 0.39 20.48
N GLU A 139 4.88 1.33 20.48
CA GLU A 139 5.99 1.39 19.53
C GLU A 139 6.95 0.20 19.72
N ILE A 140 7.20 -0.17 20.98
CA ILE A 140 8.06 -1.32 21.32
C ILE A 140 7.42 -2.63 20.83
N TRP A 141 6.12 -2.83 21.10
CA TRP A 141 5.38 -4.00 20.64
C TRP A 141 5.38 -4.10 19.09
N ASN A 142 5.17 -2.98 18.42
CA ASN A 142 5.16 -2.91 16.97
C ASN A 142 6.53 -3.30 16.37
N ILE A 143 7.61 -2.71 16.89
CA ILE A 143 8.97 -3.02 16.45
C ILE A 143 9.30 -4.49 16.73
N LEU A 144 8.91 -5.01 17.91
CA LEU A 144 9.11 -6.40 18.27
C LEU A 144 8.42 -7.36 17.31
N LEU A 145 7.14 -7.11 17.01
CA LEU A 145 6.38 -7.96 16.10
C LEU A 145 7.03 -8.00 14.70
N GLN A 146 7.40 -6.85 14.13
CA GLN A 146 8.06 -6.78 12.83
C GLN A 146 9.42 -7.51 12.81
N CYS A 147 10.20 -7.39 13.88
CA CYS A 147 11.47 -8.12 14.00
C CYS A 147 11.24 -9.64 14.05
N LEU A 148 10.22 -10.09 14.78
CA LEU A 148 9.89 -11.50 14.84
C LEU A 148 9.34 -12.04 13.51
N GLU A 149 8.55 -11.24 12.77
CA GLU A 149 8.09 -11.59 11.42
C GLU A 149 9.24 -11.75 10.43
N ALA A 150 10.25 -10.88 10.49
CA ALA A 150 11.46 -11.01 9.70
C ALA A 150 12.24 -12.29 10.05
N LEU A 151 12.42 -12.57 11.34
CA LEU A 151 13.12 -13.77 11.81
C LEU A 151 12.41 -15.06 11.43
N ASP A 152 11.07 -15.10 11.56
CA ASP A 152 10.27 -16.25 11.13
C ASP A 152 10.49 -16.55 9.65
N TYR A 153 10.43 -15.52 8.82
CA TYR A 153 10.67 -15.68 7.39
C TYR A 153 12.08 -16.21 7.11
N LEU A 154 13.12 -15.65 7.75
CA LEU A 154 14.51 -16.06 7.54
C LEU A 154 14.75 -17.49 7.99
N HIS A 155 14.18 -17.87 9.13
CA HIS A 155 14.29 -19.25 9.66
C HIS A 155 13.60 -20.26 8.70
N ARG A 156 12.48 -19.93 8.12
CA ARG A 156 11.83 -20.77 7.08
C ARG A 156 12.67 -20.90 5.80
N GLN A 157 13.54 -19.92 5.53
CA GLN A 157 14.53 -19.99 4.44
C GLN A 157 15.84 -20.69 4.86
N ASN A 158 15.88 -21.31 6.06
CA ASN A 158 17.07 -21.94 6.65
C ASN A 158 18.25 -20.97 6.87
N LEU A 159 17.95 -19.70 7.11
CA LEU A 159 18.92 -18.68 7.47
C LEU A 159 18.87 -18.43 8.98
N TYR A 160 19.94 -18.77 9.68
CA TYR A 160 20.05 -18.71 11.14
C TYR A 160 21.34 -18.02 11.58
N ASN A 161 21.47 -17.69 12.87
CA ASN A 161 22.64 -17.05 13.47
C ASN A 161 23.03 -15.74 12.74
N LEU A 162 22.04 -14.91 12.46
CA LEU A 162 22.18 -13.74 11.64
C LEU A 162 23.05 -12.65 12.29
N GLY A 163 23.43 -12.84 13.53
CA GLY A 163 24.23 -11.89 14.28
C GLY A 163 23.57 -10.51 14.33
N ILE A 164 22.29 -10.50 14.67
CA ILE A 164 21.47 -9.30 14.72
C ILE A 164 22.17 -8.22 15.54
N LYS A 165 22.35 -7.04 14.93
CA LYS A 165 22.95 -5.88 15.59
C LYS A 165 22.01 -4.69 15.48
N PHE A 166 22.02 -3.78 16.43
CA PHE A 166 21.26 -2.53 16.36
C PHE A 166 21.46 -1.77 15.04
N GLN A 167 22.69 -1.81 14.51
CA GLN A 167 23.07 -1.12 13.27
C GLN A 167 22.51 -1.81 12.00
N ASN A 168 21.99 -3.03 12.14
CA ASN A 168 21.41 -3.79 11.04
C ASN A 168 19.87 -3.84 11.11
N ILE A 169 19.27 -3.18 12.10
CA ILE A 169 17.83 -3.03 12.20
C ILE A 169 17.52 -1.58 11.86
N PHE A 170 17.01 -1.37 10.65
CA PHE A 170 16.68 -0.06 10.13
C PHE A 170 15.21 0.25 10.37
N MET A 171 14.89 1.52 10.51
CA MET A 171 13.53 1.98 10.70
C MET A 171 13.28 3.22 9.84
N ASN A 172 12.12 3.33 9.20
CA ASN A 172 11.71 4.53 8.47
C ASN A 172 10.90 5.49 9.36
N ASN A 173 10.51 6.65 8.80
CA ASN A 173 9.71 7.66 9.52
C ASN A 173 8.33 7.16 9.95
N GLU A 174 7.85 6.08 9.36
CA GLU A 174 6.55 5.47 9.61
C GLU A 174 6.64 4.33 10.64
N GLN A 175 7.83 4.14 11.25
CA GLN A 175 8.15 3.05 12.18
C GLN A 175 8.13 1.66 11.53
N ASN A 176 8.29 1.56 10.22
CA ASN A 176 8.48 0.28 9.55
C ASN A 176 9.92 -0.17 9.74
N VAL A 177 10.07 -1.39 10.21
CA VAL A 177 11.37 -1.99 10.52
C VAL A 177 11.81 -2.92 9.40
N LYS A 178 13.10 -2.86 9.05
CA LYS A 178 13.75 -3.80 8.14
C LYS A 178 15.06 -4.31 8.72
N ILE A 179 15.22 -5.62 8.73
CA ILE A 179 16.46 -6.28 9.18
C ILE A 179 17.38 -6.48 7.99
N GLY A 180 18.61 -5.98 8.11
CA GLY A 180 19.69 -6.30 7.18
C GLY A 180 20.34 -7.63 7.56
N VAL A 181 20.26 -8.62 6.70
CA VAL A 181 20.68 -10.01 6.94
C VAL A 181 22.20 -10.20 6.79
N PHE A 182 22.93 -9.16 6.40
CA PHE A 182 24.32 -9.29 6.04
C PHE A 182 25.30 -9.19 7.23
N ASN A 183 25.93 -10.31 7.59
CA ASN A 183 27.06 -10.33 8.52
C ASN A 183 28.15 -11.29 7.98
N GLU A 184 29.40 -10.85 7.93
CA GLU A 184 30.55 -11.68 7.53
C GLU A 184 30.70 -12.94 8.39
N SER A 185 30.23 -12.90 9.66
CA SER A 185 30.27 -14.06 10.58
C SER A 185 29.18 -15.09 10.32
N THR A 186 28.12 -14.76 9.57
CA THR A 186 27.00 -15.68 9.29
C THR A 186 27.45 -16.88 8.44
N PHE A 187 28.53 -16.72 7.67
CA PHE A 187 29.03 -17.73 6.73
C PHE A 187 30.17 -18.59 7.28
N ASN A 188 30.64 -18.31 8.48
CA ASN A 188 31.69 -19.08 9.14
C ASN A 188 31.12 -20.16 10.07
N ASN A 189 30.56 -21.22 9.49
CA ASN A 189 30.24 -22.48 10.15
C ASN A 189 30.06 -22.42 11.66
N GLN A 190 28.84 -22.46 12.16
CA GLN A 190 28.62 -23.06 13.48
C GLN A 190 27.15 -23.40 13.69
N THR A 191 26.95 -24.50 14.42
CA THR A 191 25.69 -25.07 14.92
C THR A 191 24.51 -24.09 14.94
N TYR A 192 23.43 -24.51 14.32
CA TYR A 192 22.14 -23.83 14.32
C TYR A 192 21.69 -23.54 15.75
N ASP A 193 21.81 -22.29 16.18
CA ASP A 193 21.40 -21.87 17.51
C ASP A 193 20.40 -20.71 17.42
N PHE A 194 19.13 -21.07 17.36
CA PHE A 194 18.01 -20.15 17.39
C PHE A 194 18.03 -19.17 18.56
N ASN A 195 18.57 -19.65 19.70
CA ASN A 195 18.52 -18.90 20.95
C ASN A 195 19.43 -17.65 20.92
N LYS A 196 20.44 -17.62 20.05
CA LYS A 196 21.35 -16.47 19.97
C LYS A 196 20.70 -15.22 19.41
N ASP A 197 19.97 -15.36 18.30
CA ASP A 197 19.29 -14.21 17.68
C ASP A 197 18.17 -13.70 18.60
N MET A 198 17.48 -14.61 19.28
CA MET A 198 16.45 -14.27 20.27
C MET A 198 17.02 -13.57 21.50
N ASP A 199 18.12 -14.07 22.08
CA ASP A 199 18.79 -13.43 23.24
C ASP A 199 19.26 -12.02 22.88
N LEU A 200 19.90 -11.86 21.71
CA LEU A 200 20.34 -10.55 21.24
C LEU A 200 19.17 -9.58 21.06
N LEU A 201 18.10 -10.05 20.42
CA LEU A 201 16.92 -9.24 20.20
C LEU A 201 16.26 -8.84 21.53
N GLY A 202 16.08 -9.79 22.45
CA GLY A 202 15.54 -9.53 23.79
C GLY A 202 16.36 -8.50 24.57
N ARG A 203 17.68 -8.56 24.50
CA ARG A 203 18.58 -7.54 25.10
C ARG A 203 18.37 -6.17 24.49
N TYR A 204 18.13 -6.10 23.19
CA TYR A 204 17.86 -4.82 22.51
C TYR A 204 16.53 -4.22 22.94
N PHE A 205 15.49 -5.03 23.06
CA PHE A 205 14.21 -4.57 23.59
C PHE A 205 14.28 -4.14 25.05
N TYR A 206 15.07 -4.83 25.87
CA TYR A 206 15.36 -4.37 27.23
C TYR A 206 16.02 -2.99 27.25
N ILE A 207 17.02 -2.76 26.37
CA ILE A 207 17.68 -1.46 26.26
C ILE A 207 16.71 -0.38 25.75
N MET A 208 15.78 -0.72 24.86
CA MET A 208 14.73 0.19 24.43
C MET A 208 13.84 0.65 25.59
N CYS A 209 13.49 -0.27 26.49
CA CYS A 209 12.65 0.03 27.66
C CYS A 209 13.41 0.88 28.70
N PHE A 210 14.65 0.52 29.01
CA PHE A 210 15.34 1.02 30.21
C PHE A 210 16.60 1.83 29.93
N SER A 211 16.99 1.97 28.67
CA SER A 211 18.24 2.64 28.27
C SER A 211 19.52 2.07 28.89
N GLN A 212 19.45 0.83 29.39
CA GLN A 212 20.52 0.14 30.11
C GLN A 212 20.64 -1.32 29.63
N HIS A 213 21.84 -1.87 29.69
CA HIS A 213 22.04 -3.31 29.43
C HIS A 213 21.43 -4.14 30.56
N PRO A 214 20.80 -5.27 30.23
CA PRO A 214 20.25 -6.15 31.24
C PRO A 214 21.38 -6.73 32.14
N ARG A 215 21.24 -6.59 33.44
CA ARG A 215 22.17 -7.15 34.41
C ARG A 215 21.86 -8.63 34.76
N VAL A 216 21.50 -9.39 33.74
CA VAL A 216 20.98 -10.78 33.88
C VAL A 216 21.96 -11.74 34.53
N LYS A 217 23.28 -11.46 34.52
CA LYS A 217 24.30 -12.31 35.18
C LYS A 217 24.20 -12.34 36.71
N PHE A 218 23.38 -11.50 37.32
CA PHE A 218 23.26 -11.35 38.77
C PHE A 218 21.85 -11.62 39.31
N ALA A 219 20.91 -12.04 38.47
CA ALA A 219 19.60 -12.50 38.95
C ALA A 219 19.75 -13.93 39.44
N ASN A 220 19.96 -14.11 40.75
CA ASN A 220 20.13 -15.43 41.39
C ASN A 220 18.82 -16.20 41.54
N SER A 221 17.68 -15.61 41.23
CA SER A 221 16.38 -16.25 41.33
C SER A 221 15.30 -15.55 40.49
N PHE A 222 14.24 -16.28 40.18
CA PHE A 222 13.01 -15.76 39.53
C PHE A 222 12.36 -14.63 40.34
N SER A 223 12.45 -14.68 41.67
CA SER A 223 11.96 -13.64 42.56
C SER A 223 12.58 -12.27 42.28
N ASP A 224 13.87 -12.21 41.93
CA ASP A 224 14.56 -10.95 41.66
C ASP A 224 14.09 -10.30 40.33
N VAL A 225 13.81 -11.16 39.32
CA VAL A 225 13.25 -10.70 38.03
C VAL A 225 11.81 -10.27 38.22
N THR A 226 11.01 -11.02 38.96
CA THR A 226 9.62 -10.68 39.27
C THR A 226 9.53 -9.36 40.03
N LEU A 227 10.44 -9.13 41.00
CA LEU A 227 10.51 -7.89 41.76
C LEU A 227 10.90 -6.67 40.87
N GLN A 228 11.78 -6.85 39.88
CA GLN A 228 12.10 -5.82 38.93
C GLN A 228 10.93 -5.51 37.99
N ILE A 229 10.18 -6.54 37.58
CA ILE A 229 8.97 -6.40 36.77
C ILE A 229 7.88 -5.67 37.56
N GLU A 230 7.61 -6.07 38.80
CA GLU A 230 6.58 -5.48 39.67
C GLU A 230 6.87 -4.02 40.05
N ASN A 231 8.14 -3.66 40.17
CA ASN A 231 8.57 -2.29 40.43
C ASN A 231 8.55 -1.40 39.17
N ASN A 232 8.36 -2.00 37.98
CA ASN A 232 8.27 -1.25 36.73
C ASN A 232 6.84 -0.73 36.54
N LYS A 233 6.68 0.59 36.57
CA LYS A 233 5.39 1.26 36.35
C LYS A 233 5.21 1.77 34.92
N ASP A 234 6.21 1.60 34.07
CA ASP A 234 6.25 2.24 32.75
C ASP A 234 5.78 1.32 31.62
N TYR A 235 5.97 0.01 31.79
CA TYR A 235 5.65 -0.99 30.76
C TYR A 235 4.84 -2.15 31.37
N SER A 236 4.00 -2.77 30.54
CA SER A 236 3.12 -3.86 31.00
C SER A 236 3.91 -5.10 31.42
N LEU A 237 3.30 -5.88 32.31
CA LEU A 237 3.84 -7.15 32.78
C LEU A 237 4.04 -8.14 31.62
N GLU A 238 3.14 -8.12 30.65
CA GLU A 238 3.14 -8.98 29.47
C GLU A 238 4.37 -8.71 28.59
N LEU A 239 4.65 -7.45 28.27
CA LEU A 239 5.85 -7.07 27.51
C LEU A 239 7.12 -7.51 28.24
N MET A 240 7.18 -7.26 29.54
CA MET A 240 8.36 -7.63 30.32
C MET A 240 8.58 -9.13 30.36
N LYS A 241 7.54 -9.94 30.55
CA LYS A 241 7.64 -11.42 30.52
C LYS A 241 8.22 -11.91 29.19
N ILE A 242 7.77 -11.34 28.08
CA ILE A 242 8.27 -11.69 26.75
C ILE A 242 9.75 -11.34 26.60
N ILE A 243 10.15 -10.10 26.94
CA ILE A 243 11.56 -9.68 26.86
C ILE A 243 12.46 -10.59 27.71
N TYR A 244 12.04 -10.93 28.92
CA TYR A 244 12.83 -11.80 29.80
C TYR A 244 12.88 -13.24 29.30
N SER A 245 11.80 -13.80 28.73
CA SER A 245 11.83 -15.11 28.08
C SER A 245 12.80 -15.18 26.91
N MET A 246 12.91 -14.11 26.14
CA MET A 246 13.87 -13.99 25.04
C MET A 246 15.32 -13.98 25.53
N ILE A 247 15.62 -13.29 26.61
CA ILE A 247 16.98 -13.23 27.22
C ILE A 247 17.39 -14.57 27.89
N GLY A 248 16.47 -15.51 28.04
CA GLY A 248 16.79 -16.83 28.58
C GLY A 248 17.04 -16.84 30.10
N VAL A 249 16.32 -16.03 30.86
CA VAL A 249 16.33 -16.06 32.32
C VAL A 249 15.71 -17.39 32.81
N GLU A 250 16.42 -18.15 33.57
CA GLU A 250 16.26 -19.61 33.89
C GLU A 250 14.94 -20.07 34.50
N SER A 251 13.97 -19.23 34.68
CA SER A 251 12.74 -19.59 35.39
C SER A 251 11.46 -19.31 34.59
N SER A 252 11.57 -18.69 33.44
CA SER A 252 10.45 -18.56 32.54
C SER A 252 10.35 -19.80 31.66
N GLU A 253 9.13 -20.24 31.37
CA GLU A 253 8.91 -21.18 30.28
C GLU A 253 9.66 -20.66 29.04
N LYS A 254 10.75 -21.37 28.68
CA LYS A 254 11.42 -21.07 27.40
C LYS A 254 10.43 -21.42 26.31
N HIS A 255 9.80 -20.40 25.77
CA HIS A 255 9.01 -20.56 24.56
C HIS A 255 9.97 -20.81 23.41
N ASP A 256 9.64 -21.81 22.59
CA ASP A 256 10.22 -21.89 21.28
C ASP A 256 9.83 -20.63 20.46
N TYR A 257 10.55 -20.40 19.39
CA TYR A 257 10.36 -19.22 18.56
C TYR A 257 8.90 -19.08 18.08
N GLU A 258 8.31 -20.18 17.60
CA GLU A 258 6.97 -20.21 17.02
C GLU A 258 5.89 -19.86 18.07
N THR A 259 6.02 -20.39 19.26
CA THR A 259 5.15 -20.07 20.41
C THR A 259 5.30 -18.60 20.81
N LEU A 260 6.54 -18.10 20.91
CA LEU A 260 6.80 -16.71 21.29
C LEU A 260 6.22 -15.72 20.26
N TYR A 261 6.46 -15.99 18.97
CA TYR A 261 5.90 -15.18 17.90
C TYR A 261 4.37 -15.14 17.94
N LYS A 262 3.74 -16.30 18.15
CA LYS A 262 2.29 -16.39 18.29
C LYS A 262 1.76 -15.57 19.47
N ILE A 263 2.40 -15.68 20.64
CA ILE A 263 2.02 -14.89 21.83
C ILE A 263 2.15 -13.40 21.57
N VAL A 264 3.28 -12.95 21.01
CA VAL A 264 3.51 -11.53 20.71
C VAL A 264 2.48 -11.02 19.72
N LYS A 265 2.19 -11.79 18.66
CA LYS A 265 1.18 -11.46 17.67
C LYS A 265 -0.21 -11.32 18.29
N GLU A 266 -0.63 -12.30 19.08
CA GLU A 266 -1.95 -12.31 19.75
C GLU A 266 -2.10 -11.09 20.70
N GLU A 267 -1.09 -10.80 21.52
CA GLU A 267 -1.13 -9.66 22.43
C GLU A 267 -1.08 -8.33 21.70
N TYR A 268 -0.27 -8.20 20.65
CA TYR A 268 -0.25 -6.99 19.81
C TYR A 268 -1.58 -6.75 19.12
N VAL A 269 -2.14 -7.76 18.45
CA VAL A 269 -3.43 -7.68 17.77
C VAL A 269 -4.54 -7.31 18.76
N LYS A 270 -4.55 -7.94 19.93
CA LYS A 270 -5.52 -7.67 20.98
C LYS A 270 -5.45 -6.22 21.50
N LYS A 271 -4.25 -5.67 21.66
CA LYS A 271 -4.03 -4.35 22.26
C LYS A 271 -4.02 -3.21 21.22
N TYR A 272 -3.43 -3.42 20.06
CA TYR A 272 -3.01 -2.33 19.18
C TYR A 272 -3.42 -2.47 17.70
N ALA A 273 -3.72 -3.68 17.20
CA ALA A 273 -4.00 -3.83 15.77
C ALA A 273 -5.30 -3.12 15.36
N LYS A 274 -5.15 -2.14 14.52
CA LYS A 274 -6.23 -1.33 13.99
C LYS A 274 -6.47 -1.70 12.53
N ASN A 275 -7.16 -2.81 12.29
CA ASN A 275 -7.50 -3.28 10.94
C ASN A 275 -8.89 -2.80 10.50
N THR A 276 -9.37 -1.66 11.05
CA THR A 276 -10.75 -1.22 10.81
C THR A 276 -10.94 -0.79 9.36
N SER A 277 -9.95 -0.13 8.75
CA SER A 277 -9.99 0.26 7.35
C SER A 277 -9.93 -0.94 6.40
N ILE A 278 -9.08 -1.94 6.67
CA ILE A 278 -9.00 -3.17 5.84
C ILE A 278 -10.34 -3.89 5.87
N LYS A 279 -10.92 -4.07 7.06
CA LYS A 279 -12.21 -4.72 7.23
C LYS A 279 -13.33 -3.95 6.55
N ALA A 280 -13.33 -2.62 6.67
CA ALA A 280 -14.32 -1.75 6.03
C ALA A 280 -14.27 -1.85 4.49
N VAL A 281 -13.06 -1.80 3.91
CA VAL A 281 -12.87 -1.94 2.46
C VAL A 281 -13.30 -3.32 1.98
N LEU A 282 -12.88 -4.40 2.65
CA LEU A 282 -13.27 -5.77 2.30
C LEU A 282 -14.79 -5.96 2.32
N LYS A 283 -15.46 -5.49 3.37
CA LYS A 283 -16.92 -5.60 3.49
C LYS A 283 -17.67 -4.80 2.44
N CYS A 284 -17.19 -3.59 2.10
CA CYS A 284 -17.78 -2.80 1.02
C CYS A 284 -17.52 -3.42 -0.37
N LEU A 285 -16.37 -4.04 -0.61
CA LEU A 285 -16.11 -4.79 -1.84
C LEU A 285 -16.97 -6.06 -1.93
N TYR A 286 -17.16 -6.75 -0.80
CA TYR A 286 -18.05 -7.91 -0.72
C TYR A 286 -19.51 -7.57 -1.04
N ALA A 287 -19.94 -6.34 -0.72
CA ALA A 287 -21.28 -5.86 -1.06
C ALA A 287 -21.54 -5.69 -2.57
N PHE A 288 -20.53 -5.94 -3.43
CA PHE A 288 -20.65 -6.00 -4.88
C PHE A 288 -20.71 -7.45 -5.38
N PRO A 289 -21.92 -8.04 -5.62
CA PRO A 289 -22.04 -9.43 -6.01
C PRO A 289 -21.27 -9.77 -7.28
N SER A 290 -21.38 -8.92 -8.32
CA SER A 290 -20.69 -9.11 -9.61
C SER A 290 -19.17 -9.18 -9.49
N PHE A 291 -18.56 -8.35 -8.62
CA PHE A 291 -17.13 -8.40 -8.38
C PHE A 291 -16.72 -9.65 -7.61
N THR A 292 -17.48 -9.97 -6.56
CA THR A 292 -17.23 -11.17 -5.75
C THR A 292 -17.32 -12.45 -6.60
N GLU A 293 -18.35 -12.57 -7.45
CA GLU A 293 -18.53 -13.69 -8.37
C GLU A 293 -17.39 -13.77 -9.40
N ALA A 294 -16.99 -12.63 -9.99
CA ALA A 294 -15.89 -12.57 -10.94
C ALA A 294 -14.55 -13.02 -10.33
N MET A 295 -14.27 -12.68 -9.07
CA MET A 295 -13.08 -13.14 -8.37
C MET A 295 -13.17 -14.63 -7.99
N ILE A 296 -14.32 -15.10 -7.52
CA ILE A 296 -14.55 -16.52 -7.19
C ILE A 296 -14.45 -17.42 -8.43
N SER A 297 -14.92 -16.97 -9.60
CA SER A 297 -14.82 -17.74 -10.84
C SER A 297 -13.38 -18.09 -11.23
N ARG A 298 -12.41 -17.31 -10.76
CA ARG A 298 -10.96 -17.50 -10.98
C ARG A 298 -10.24 -18.19 -9.82
N LYS A 299 -10.97 -18.75 -8.85
CA LYS A 299 -10.39 -19.40 -7.68
C LYS A 299 -9.30 -20.42 -8.03
N ASN A 300 -9.50 -21.22 -9.06
CA ASN A 300 -8.53 -22.24 -9.45
C ASN A 300 -7.20 -21.63 -9.91
N ASP A 301 -7.23 -20.50 -10.64
CA ASP A 301 -6.02 -19.79 -11.04
C ASP A 301 -5.23 -19.33 -9.80
N PHE A 302 -5.94 -18.75 -8.82
CA PHE A 302 -5.33 -18.20 -7.61
C PHE A 302 -4.74 -19.29 -6.70
N PHE A 303 -5.47 -20.40 -6.52
CA PHE A 303 -5.00 -21.49 -5.66
C PHE A 303 -3.88 -22.32 -6.30
N ASN A 304 -3.86 -22.46 -7.62
CA ASN A 304 -2.80 -23.18 -8.32
C ASN A 304 -1.49 -22.38 -8.41
N ASN A 305 -1.57 -21.03 -8.40
CA ASN A 305 -0.41 -20.14 -8.52
C ASN A 305 -0.47 -18.97 -7.52
N PRO A 306 -0.44 -19.23 -6.21
CA PRO A 306 -0.64 -18.18 -5.20
C PRO A 306 0.44 -17.09 -5.24
N ASN A 307 1.66 -17.39 -5.68
CA ASN A 307 2.73 -16.39 -5.82
C ASN A 307 2.50 -15.42 -6.98
N LYS A 308 1.88 -15.88 -8.07
CA LYS A 308 1.53 -15.03 -9.23
C LYS A 308 0.34 -14.13 -8.91
N TYR A 309 -0.62 -14.63 -8.15
CA TYR A 309 -1.89 -13.96 -7.81
C TYR A 309 -1.95 -13.62 -6.32
N TYR A 310 -0.87 -13.08 -5.78
CA TYR A 310 -0.64 -13.02 -4.34
C TYR A 310 -1.70 -12.23 -3.57
N ILE A 311 -2.03 -11.02 -4.01
CA ILE A 311 -3.06 -10.19 -3.39
C ILE A 311 -4.47 -10.75 -3.68
N SER A 312 -4.72 -11.21 -4.90
CA SER A 312 -6.00 -11.82 -5.29
C SER A 312 -6.29 -13.11 -4.52
N TYR A 313 -5.27 -13.92 -4.25
CA TYR A 313 -5.37 -15.12 -3.42
C TYR A 313 -5.80 -14.79 -1.98
N TRP A 314 -5.08 -13.87 -1.33
CA TRP A 314 -5.40 -13.50 0.05
C TRP A 314 -6.71 -12.73 0.16
N TYR A 315 -7.06 -11.91 -0.84
CA TYR A 315 -8.39 -11.30 -0.94
C TYR A 315 -9.49 -12.37 -0.96
N LEU A 316 -9.34 -13.40 -1.78
CA LEU A 316 -10.33 -14.47 -1.86
C LEU A 316 -10.43 -15.28 -0.56
N GLN A 317 -9.31 -15.53 0.13
CA GLN A 317 -9.31 -16.17 1.45
C GLN A 317 -10.11 -15.34 2.47
N ALA A 318 -9.87 -14.02 2.50
CA ALA A 318 -10.61 -13.12 3.38
C ALA A 318 -12.12 -13.08 3.06
N ILE A 319 -12.49 -13.10 1.77
CA ILE A 319 -13.91 -13.16 1.34
C ILE A 319 -14.55 -14.50 1.73
N ASN A 320 -13.84 -15.62 1.58
CA ASN A 320 -14.36 -16.94 1.99
C ASN A 320 -14.58 -17.01 3.51
N ALA A 321 -13.69 -16.41 4.31
CA ALA A 321 -13.88 -16.31 5.76
C ALA A 321 -15.08 -15.41 6.12
N LEU A 322 -15.29 -14.31 5.36
CA LEU A 322 -16.47 -13.45 5.53
C LEU A 322 -17.79 -14.18 5.24
N LYS A 323 -17.78 -15.14 4.30
CA LYS A 323 -18.93 -16.02 3.96
C LYS A 323 -19.14 -17.15 4.95
N GLY A 324 -18.23 -17.37 5.89
CA GLY A 324 -18.28 -18.53 6.79
C GLY A 324 -18.05 -19.88 6.09
N ILE A 325 -17.44 -19.89 4.92
CA ILE A 325 -17.15 -21.09 4.12
C ILE A 325 -15.94 -21.85 4.66
N GLN A 326 -15.06 -21.17 5.37
CA GLN A 326 -13.85 -21.74 5.98
C GLN A 326 -13.97 -21.77 7.50
N GLU A 327 -13.44 -22.82 8.12
CA GLU A 327 -13.30 -22.95 9.59
C GLU A 327 -12.26 -21.94 10.17
N SER A 328 -11.49 -21.25 9.32
CA SER A 328 -10.50 -20.27 9.71
C SER A 328 -11.16 -19.03 10.33
N ASN A 329 -10.58 -18.55 11.44
CA ASN A 329 -11.04 -17.34 12.09
C ASN A 329 -10.88 -16.13 11.14
N LEU A 330 -11.95 -15.34 10.98
CA LEU A 330 -11.95 -14.15 10.14
C LEU A 330 -10.81 -13.17 10.50
N THR A 331 -10.49 -13.03 11.78
CA THR A 331 -9.42 -12.18 12.27
C THR A 331 -8.06 -12.62 11.74
N ASP A 332 -7.79 -13.93 11.70
CA ASP A 332 -6.54 -14.47 11.18
C ASP A 332 -6.43 -14.25 9.67
N CYS A 333 -7.53 -14.43 8.93
CA CYS A 333 -7.54 -14.16 7.48
C CYS A 333 -7.32 -12.69 7.15
N ILE A 334 -7.89 -11.77 7.91
CA ILE A 334 -7.65 -10.33 7.75
C ILE A 334 -6.20 -9.99 8.07
N GLU A 335 -5.61 -10.61 9.09
CA GLU A 335 -4.23 -10.39 9.47
C GLU A 335 -3.25 -10.91 8.41
N GLU A 336 -3.48 -12.10 7.85
CA GLU A 336 -2.67 -12.61 6.74
C GLU A 336 -2.83 -11.75 5.47
N PHE A 337 -4.03 -11.27 5.21
CA PHE A 337 -4.25 -10.32 4.12
C PHE A 337 -3.51 -8.99 4.34
N ARG A 338 -3.51 -8.46 5.58
CA ARG A 338 -2.72 -7.28 5.95
C ARG A 338 -1.24 -7.49 5.67
N ARG A 339 -0.70 -8.67 6.04
CA ARG A 339 0.70 -9.03 5.77
C ARG A 339 1.01 -9.09 4.28
N ALA A 340 0.10 -9.68 3.50
CA ALA A 340 0.25 -9.72 2.06
C ALA A 340 0.27 -8.30 1.45
N ILE A 341 -0.59 -7.41 1.93
CA ILE A 341 -0.59 -6.00 1.54
C ILE A 341 0.73 -5.33 1.92
N ALA A 342 1.19 -5.51 3.15
CA ALA A 342 2.42 -4.93 3.65
C ALA A 342 3.67 -5.43 2.91
N SER A 343 3.69 -6.70 2.48
CA SER A 343 4.80 -7.26 1.71
C SER A 343 4.96 -6.61 0.33
N GLU A 344 3.86 -6.18 -0.25
CA GLU A 344 3.84 -5.50 -1.54
C GLU A 344 3.99 -3.97 -1.41
N ASN A 345 3.56 -3.42 -0.29
CA ASN A 345 3.67 -1.99 0.00
C ASN A 345 3.82 -1.74 1.51
N SER A 346 5.04 -1.49 1.94
CA SER A 346 5.38 -1.27 3.35
C SER A 346 4.69 -0.04 3.98
N LYS A 347 4.19 0.89 3.18
CA LYS A 347 3.38 2.02 3.68
C LYS A 347 2.00 1.59 4.18
N LEU A 348 1.60 0.35 3.88
CA LEU A 348 0.30 -0.25 4.24
C LEU A 348 0.45 -1.35 5.29
N ASP A 349 1.49 -1.31 6.11
CA ASP A 349 1.77 -2.38 7.10
C ASP A 349 0.79 -2.44 8.29
N GLY A 350 -0.10 -1.45 8.41
CA GLY A 350 -1.15 -1.43 9.44
C GLY A 350 -0.70 -0.93 10.81
N ASN A 351 0.50 -0.37 10.93
CA ASN A 351 0.97 0.27 12.18
C ASN A 351 0.14 1.50 12.55
N ARG A 352 -0.59 2.04 11.60
CA ARG A 352 -1.58 3.10 11.75
C ARG A 352 -2.81 2.73 10.95
N GLU A 353 -3.95 3.34 11.28
CA GLU A 353 -5.11 3.22 10.41
C GLU A 353 -4.77 3.68 9.00
N ILE A 354 -4.97 2.78 8.04
CA ILE A 354 -4.70 3.03 6.63
C ILE A 354 -5.83 3.86 6.05
N ASP A 355 -5.52 4.89 5.27
CA ASP A 355 -6.54 5.62 4.52
C ASP A 355 -7.30 4.66 3.57
N PRO A 356 -8.63 4.54 3.69
CA PRO A 356 -9.40 3.57 2.91
C PRO A 356 -9.32 3.78 1.39
N LEU A 357 -9.16 5.02 0.91
CA LEU A 357 -9.03 5.30 -0.51
C LEU A 357 -7.68 4.79 -1.03
N TYR A 358 -6.61 5.06 -0.29
CA TYR A 358 -5.27 4.59 -0.65
C TYR A 358 -5.19 3.06 -0.65
N LEU A 359 -5.80 2.42 0.36
CA LEU A 359 -5.89 0.97 0.45
C LEU A 359 -6.66 0.38 -0.75
N LEU A 360 -7.87 0.90 -1.02
CA LEU A 360 -8.69 0.41 -2.12
C LEU A 360 -8.00 0.60 -3.48
N ALA A 361 -7.37 1.75 -3.69
CA ALA A 361 -6.63 2.04 -4.92
C ALA A 361 -5.49 1.02 -5.13
N PHE A 362 -4.71 0.76 -4.08
CA PHE A 362 -3.64 -0.24 -4.10
C PHE A 362 -4.19 -1.65 -4.42
N LEU A 363 -5.26 -2.07 -3.75
CA LEU A 363 -5.86 -3.39 -3.95
C LEU A 363 -6.35 -3.58 -5.39
N LEU A 364 -7.11 -2.61 -5.92
CA LEU A 364 -7.63 -2.71 -7.29
C LEU A 364 -6.50 -2.69 -8.32
N GLU A 365 -5.45 -1.89 -8.13
CA GLU A 365 -4.28 -1.87 -9.00
C GLU A 365 -3.55 -3.21 -9.01
N LYS A 366 -3.25 -3.78 -7.85
CA LYS A 366 -2.54 -5.06 -7.75
C LYS A 366 -3.37 -6.20 -8.31
N MET A 367 -4.63 -6.32 -7.91
CA MET A 367 -5.53 -7.36 -8.45
C MET A 367 -5.74 -7.20 -9.96
N HIS A 368 -5.75 -5.96 -10.48
CA HIS A 368 -5.79 -5.73 -11.92
C HIS A 368 -4.54 -6.28 -12.61
N LYS A 369 -3.34 -5.93 -12.13
CA LYS A 369 -2.06 -6.44 -12.67
C LYS A 369 -2.00 -7.97 -12.63
N GLU A 370 -2.37 -8.58 -11.52
CA GLU A 370 -2.36 -10.03 -11.36
C GLU A 370 -3.36 -10.74 -12.27
N THR A 371 -4.50 -10.12 -12.57
CA THR A 371 -5.61 -10.75 -13.31
C THR A 371 -5.74 -10.30 -14.76
N ASN A 372 -4.88 -9.41 -15.24
CA ASN A 372 -4.93 -8.89 -16.61
C ASN A 372 -4.46 -9.93 -17.62
N LYS A 373 -5.38 -10.48 -18.41
CA LYS A 373 -5.10 -11.50 -19.44
C LYS A 373 -4.31 -10.96 -20.65
N ALA A 374 -4.27 -9.65 -20.85
CA ALA A 374 -3.62 -9.06 -22.02
C ALA A 374 -2.08 -9.12 -21.94
N GLU A 375 -1.51 -9.18 -20.74
CA GLU A 375 -0.04 -9.28 -20.55
C GLU A 375 0.54 -10.63 -20.99
N GLU A 376 -0.27 -11.69 -21.04
CA GLU A 376 0.18 -13.02 -21.46
C GLU A 376 0.42 -13.11 -22.98
N ASN A 377 -0.18 -12.22 -23.77
CA ASN A 377 -0.15 -12.27 -25.24
C ASN A 377 0.71 -11.17 -25.88
N SER A 378 1.34 -10.28 -25.12
CA SER A 378 2.04 -9.15 -25.69
C SER A 378 3.52 -9.44 -25.99
N SER A 379 3.82 -9.81 -27.22
CA SER A 379 5.13 -9.59 -27.86
C SER A 379 5.46 -8.10 -28.08
N LEU A 380 4.60 -7.20 -27.61
CA LEU A 380 4.68 -5.73 -27.77
C LEU A 380 5.09 -5.08 -26.43
N LYS A 381 6.34 -5.35 -25.99
CA LYS A 381 6.94 -4.67 -24.82
C LYS A 381 7.41 -3.25 -25.10
N GLU A 382 7.08 -2.65 -26.24
CA GLU A 382 7.53 -1.31 -26.60
C GLU A 382 6.36 -0.32 -26.69
N ASN A 383 6.52 0.79 -25.93
CA ASN A 383 5.72 2.02 -25.93
C ASN A 383 4.42 2.02 -25.12
N THR A 384 4.54 1.96 -23.81
CA THR A 384 3.50 2.49 -22.90
C THR A 384 3.63 4.01 -22.71
N GLN A 385 3.70 4.76 -23.80
CA GLN A 385 3.39 6.18 -23.74
C GLN A 385 1.90 6.34 -23.37
N LYS A 386 1.59 7.23 -22.39
CA LYS A 386 0.25 7.79 -22.23
C LYS A 386 -0.30 8.07 -23.63
N TYR A 387 -1.32 7.33 -24.06
CA TYR A 387 -1.97 7.63 -25.34
C TYR A 387 -2.78 8.92 -25.18
N VAL A 388 -2.09 10.03 -25.19
CA VAL A 388 -2.68 11.30 -25.53
C VAL A 388 -2.80 11.28 -27.05
N ILE A 389 -3.95 10.83 -27.53
CA ILE A 389 -4.28 11.01 -28.93
C ILE A 389 -4.74 12.47 -29.03
N SER A 390 -3.80 13.38 -29.25
CA SER A 390 -4.12 14.77 -29.54
C SER A 390 -4.53 14.85 -31.00
N SER A 391 -5.72 15.37 -31.28
CA SER A 391 -6.08 15.88 -32.60
C SER A 391 -6.30 17.38 -32.50
N GLU A 392 -5.70 18.08 -33.40
CA GLU A 392 -5.90 19.53 -33.57
C GLU A 392 -7.25 19.78 -34.20
N PHE A 393 -8.11 20.57 -33.54
CA PHE A 393 -9.37 21.03 -34.11
C PHE A 393 -9.28 22.53 -34.37
N ASN A 394 -9.35 22.87 -35.62
CA ASN A 394 -9.43 24.26 -36.05
C ASN A 394 -10.90 24.64 -36.28
N GLY A 395 -11.43 25.52 -35.43
CA GLY A 395 -12.71 26.17 -35.70
C GLY A 395 -13.88 25.72 -34.83
N GLU A 396 -15.01 26.40 -35.04
CA GLU A 396 -16.21 26.33 -34.21
C GLU A 396 -17.06 25.06 -34.41
N GLU A 397 -16.76 24.23 -35.40
CA GLU A 397 -17.42 22.93 -35.61
C GLU A 397 -16.55 21.77 -35.14
N GLU A 398 -17.06 20.95 -34.19
CA GLU A 398 -16.47 19.68 -33.83
C GLU A 398 -16.45 18.75 -35.04
N ASP A 399 -15.27 18.40 -35.53
CA ASP A 399 -15.14 17.33 -36.54
C ASP A 399 -15.49 15.98 -35.91
N LYS A 400 -16.77 15.60 -36.06
CA LYS A 400 -17.32 14.38 -35.49
C LYS A 400 -16.56 13.14 -35.96
N THR A 401 -16.13 13.09 -37.20
CA THR A 401 -15.48 11.93 -37.81
C THR A 401 -14.13 11.65 -37.17
N ASN A 402 -13.36 12.68 -36.90
CA ASN A 402 -12.04 12.53 -36.28
C ASN A 402 -12.16 12.11 -34.79
N LYS A 403 -13.13 12.67 -34.08
CA LYS A 403 -13.45 12.34 -32.70
C LYS A 403 -13.90 10.87 -32.55
N GLU A 404 -14.76 10.38 -33.44
CA GLU A 404 -15.22 8.99 -33.44
C GLU A 404 -14.08 8.01 -33.75
N GLN A 405 -13.19 8.34 -34.68
CA GLN A 405 -12.00 7.54 -34.98
C GLN A 405 -11.02 7.48 -33.80
N MET A 406 -10.81 8.59 -33.10
CA MET A 406 -9.96 8.62 -31.90
C MET A 406 -10.53 7.78 -30.78
N LEU A 407 -11.83 7.90 -30.54
CA LEU A 407 -12.54 7.10 -29.57
C LEU A 407 -12.41 5.62 -29.91
N GLN A 408 -12.66 5.25 -31.18
CA GLN A 408 -12.54 3.86 -31.59
C GLN A 408 -11.12 3.30 -31.40
N LYS A 409 -10.11 4.09 -31.71
CA LYS A 409 -8.70 3.73 -31.46
C LYS A 409 -8.44 3.52 -29.97
N PHE A 410 -8.93 4.43 -29.12
CA PHE A 410 -8.78 4.30 -27.67
C PHE A 410 -9.48 3.05 -27.12
N VAL A 411 -10.74 2.82 -27.53
CA VAL A 411 -11.52 1.64 -27.09
C VAL A 411 -10.87 0.35 -27.57
N ASN A 412 -10.42 0.30 -28.84
CA ASN A 412 -9.74 -0.88 -29.38
C ASN A 412 -8.42 -1.16 -28.64
N TYR A 413 -7.63 -0.12 -28.39
CA TYR A 413 -6.40 -0.25 -27.60
C TYR A 413 -6.70 -0.76 -26.20
N PHE A 414 -7.66 -0.15 -25.52
CA PHE A 414 -8.04 -0.52 -24.17
C PHE A 414 -8.48 -2.00 -24.12
N ASN A 415 -9.41 -2.41 -24.97
CA ASN A 415 -9.91 -3.77 -25.02
C ASN A 415 -8.83 -4.82 -25.38
N SER A 416 -7.80 -4.41 -26.13
CA SER A 416 -6.70 -5.30 -26.51
C SER A 416 -5.65 -5.47 -25.40
N ASN A 417 -5.45 -4.45 -24.56
CA ASN A 417 -4.36 -4.40 -23.59
C ASN A 417 -4.81 -4.43 -22.13
N VAL A 418 -6.10 -4.26 -21.86
CA VAL A 418 -6.63 -4.13 -20.51
C VAL A 418 -7.88 -5.00 -20.37
N ARG A 419 -7.73 -6.20 -19.77
CA ARG A 419 -8.83 -7.14 -19.58
C ARG A 419 -8.72 -7.90 -18.27
N SER A 420 -9.44 -7.44 -17.27
CA SER A 420 -9.52 -8.05 -15.94
C SER A 420 -10.88 -7.79 -15.31
N PRO A 421 -11.28 -8.54 -14.27
CA PRO A 421 -12.50 -8.24 -13.51
C PRO A 421 -12.54 -6.81 -12.98
N ILE A 422 -11.38 -6.21 -12.70
CA ILE A 422 -11.27 -4.84 -12.21
C ILE A 422 -11.55 -3.85 -13.35
N SER A 423 -10.91 -4.03 -14.52
CA SER A 423 -11.17 -3.15 -15.66
C SER A 423 -12.62 -3.21 -16.15
N ASP A 424 -13.20 -4.41 -16.15
CA ASP A 424 -14.56 -4.62 -16.66
C ASP A 424 -15.63 -4.01 -15.73
N LEU A 425 -15.36 -3.92 -14.43
CA LEU A 425 -16.35 -3.48 -13.45
C LEU A 425 -16.09 -2.08 -12.89
N PHE A 426 -14.83 -1.73 -12.64
CA PHE A 426 -14.47 -0.48 -11.97
C PHE A 426 -13.95 0.61 -12.90
N PHE A 427 -13.59 0.32 -14.16
CA PHE A 427 -13.08 1.37 -15.02
C PHE A 427 -14.22 2.05 -15.78
N GLY A 428 -14.21 3.39 -15.71
CA GLY A 428 -14.96 4.26 -16.58
C GLY A 428 -14.03 5.08 -17.47
N PHE A 429 -14.56 5.83 -18.40
CA PHE A 429 -13.77 6.64 -19.33
C PHE A 429 -14.12 8.12 -19.22
N LEU A 430 -13.07 8.95 -19.13
CA LEU A 430 -13.13 10.39 -19.17
C LEU A 430 -12.76 10.89 -20.56
N LYS A 431 -13.48 11.88 -21.02
CA LYS A 431 -13.13 12.70 -22.17
C LYS A 431 -12.69 14.07 -21.66
N THR A 432 -11.45 14.42 -21.93
CA THR A 432 -10.89 15.74 -21.58
C THR A 432 -10.77 16.57 -22.84
N LYS A 433 -11.36 17.77 -22.81
CA LYS A 433 -11.18 18.78 -23.86
C LYS A 433 -10.35 19.93 -23.30
N ARG A 434 -9.25 20.26 -23.96
CA ARG A 434 -8.40 21.40 -23.62
C ARG A 434 -8.45 22.43 -24.71
N ASN A 435 -8.78 23.66 -24.39
CA ASN A 435 -8.81 24.78 -25.32
C ASN A 435 -7.70 25.77 -24.98
N CYS A 436 -6.76 25.97 -25.90
CA CYS A 436 -5.75 27.02 -25.79
C CYS A 436 -6.39 28.38 -25.72
N GLN A 437 -6.05 29.20 -24.72
CA GLN A 437 -6.66 30.52 -24.54
C GLN A 437 -6.13 31.55 -25.55
N THR A 438 -4.95 31.30 -26.13
CA THR A 438 -4.31 32.23 -27.11
C THR A 438 -4.83 31.99 -28.51
N CYS A 439 -4.74 30.77 -29.05
CA CYS A 439 -5.14 30.49 -30.44
C CYS A 439 -6.51 29.80 -30.57
N ARG A 440 -7.17 29.48 -29.45
CA ARG A 440 -8.47 28.77 -29.36
C ARG A 440 -8.48 27.36 -29.94
N THR A 441 -7.31 26.80 -30.29
CA THR A 441 -7.19 25.41 -30.72
C THR A 441 -7.61 24.48 -29.62
N GLY A 442 -8.43 23.48 -29.93
CA GLY A 442 -8.93 22.48 -28.98
C GLY A 442 -8.24 21.14 -29.18
N TYR A 443 -7.94 20.49 -28.06
CA TYR A 443 -7.35 19.15 -28.00
C TYR A 443 -8.27 18.23 -27.24
N TYR A 444 -8.42 16.97 -27.68
CA TYR A 444 -9.15 15.95 -26.98
C TYR A 444 -8.21 14.85 -26.51
N SER A 445 -8.46 14.34 -25.30
CA SER A 445 -7.84 13.11 -24.80
C SER A 445 -8.87 12.23 -24.11
N PHE A 446 -8.63 10.92 -24.15
CA PHE A 446 -9.42 9.94 -23.42
C PHE A 446 -8.53 9.26 -22.38
N SER A 447 -9.07 9.03 -21.19
CA SER A 447 -8.39 8.32 -20.11
C SER A 447 -9.39 7.45 -19.37
N ASN A 448 -8.91 6.41 -18.72
CA ASN A 448 -9.72 5.61 -17.79
C ASN A 448 -9.62 6.17 -16.36
N TYR A 449 -10.61 5.89 -15.56
CA TYR A 449 -10.65 6.18 -14.12
C TYR A 449 -11.33 5.03 -13.37
N CYS A 450 -10.97 4.84 -12.08
CA CYS A 450 -11.59 3.85 -11.19
C CYS A 450 -12.52 4.49 -10.16
N PHE A 451 -12.23 5.71 -9.74
CA PHE A 451 -12.93 6.40 -8.66
C PHE A 451 -13.38 7.78 -9.10
N VAL A 452 -14.53 8.18 -8.60
CA VAL A 452 -14.93 9.58 -8.61
C VAL A 452 -14.48 10.20 -7.30
N VAL A 453 -13.64 11.23 -7.38
CA VAL A 453 -13.07 11.89 -6.22
C VAL A 453 -13.57 13.33 -6.17
N PHE A 454 -14.18 13.71 -5.05
CA PHE A 454 -14.57 15.09 -4.79
C PHE A 454 -13.65 15.68 -3.72
N ASP A 455 -12.87 16.69 -4.10
CA ASP A 455 -12.09 17.46 -3.14
C ASP A 455 -12.99 18.50 -2.48
N ILE A 456 -13.34 18.22 -1.24
CA ILE A 456 -14.17 19.10 -0.41
C ILE A 456 -13.34 19.81 0.67
N SER A 457 -12.00 19.78 0.56
CA SER A 457 -11.11 20.39 1.57
C SER A 457 -11.36 21.88 1.79
N LYS A 458 -11.76 22.58 0.73
CA LYS A 458 -12.08 24.02 0.73
C LYS A 458 -13.58 24.32 0.79
N HIS A 459 -14.44 23.30 0.88
CA HIS A 459 -15.89 23.49 1.01
C HIS A 459 -16.22 24.07 2.38
N ASP A 460 -17.24 24.95 2.44
CA ASP A 460 -17.71 25.54 3.70
C ASP A 460 -18.26 24.46 4.63
N SER A 461 -17.59 24.24 5.75
CA SER A 461 -17.95 23.19 6.72
C SER A 461 -19.34 23.34 7.33
N ASN A 462 -19.94 24.55 7.24
CA ASN A 462 -21.30 24.81 7.71
C ASN A 462 -22.37 24.43 6.68
N LYS A 463 -21.98 24.12 5.44
CA LYS A 463 -22.87 23.71 4.36
C LYS A 463 -22.82 22.20 4.15
N VAL A 464 -23.93 21.68 3.66
CA VAL A 464 -24.04 20.28 3.25
C VAL A 464 -23.55 20.19 1.81
N PHE A 465 -22.60 19.27 1.54
CA PHE A 465 -22.14 19.00 0.19
C PHE A 465 -23.15 18.11 -0.53
N ASP A 466 -23.69 18.59 -1.65
CA ASP A 466 -24.62 17.83 -2.49
C ASP A 466 -23.84 17.11 -3.60
N ILE A 467 -23.89 15.78 -3.61
CA ILE A 467 -23.12 14.93 -4.55
C ILE A 467 -23.48 15.27 -6.00
N ILE A 468 -24.75 15.55 -6.28
CA ILE A 468 -25.20 15.86 -7.64
C ILE A 468 -24.85 17.30 -8.03
N ASN A 469 -25.22 18.28 -7.21
CA ASN A 469 -25.08 19.69 -7.58
C ASN A 469 -23.65 20.22 -7.38
N ASP A 470 -23.04 19.96 -6.21
CA ASP A 470 -21.71 20.44 -5.87
C ASP A 470 -20.62 19.51 -6.41
N GLY A 471 -20.94 18.23 -6.64
CA GLY A 471 -20.05 17.24 -7.21
C GLY A 471 -20.17 17.13 -8.74
N PHE A 472 -21.02 16.25 -9.23
CA PHE A 472 -21.10 15.90 -10.66
C PHE A 472 -21.44 17.09 -11.55
N LYS A 473 -22.46 17.88 -11.20
CA LYS A 473 -22.87 19.04 -12.00
C LYS A 473 -21.77 20.10 -12.04
N TYR A 474 -21.13 20.36 -10.89
CA TYR A 474 -20.03 21.33 -10.84
C TYR A 474 -18.86 20.88 -11.70
N GLN A 475 -18.40 19.62 -11.59
CA GLN A 475 -17.33 19.09 -12.44
C GLN A 475 -17.69 19.10 -13.93
N TYR A 476 -18.95 18.82 -14.25
CA TYR A 476 -19.45 18.81 -15.64
C TYR A 476 -19.52 20.21 -16.25
N MET A 477 -19.89 21.23 -15.48
CA MET A 477 -20.16 22.59 -15.95
C MET A 477 -18.96 23.54 -15.84
N THR A 478 -18.04 23.26 -14.90
CA THR A 478 -16.97 24.21 -14.56
C THR A 478 -15.65 23.77 -15.19
N PRO A 479 -15.08 24.55 -16.13
CA PRO A 479 -13.76 24.27 -16.68
C PRO A 479 -12.66 24.55 -15.64
N LYS A 480 -11.61 23.73 -15.70
CA LYS A 480 -10.39 23.96 -14.93
C LYS A 480 -9.45 24.87 -15.72
N ASN A 481 -8.96 25.94 -15.10
CA ASN A 481 -7.89 26.76 -15.65
C ASN A 481 -6.55 26.05 -15.44
N ILE A 482 -5.79 25.89 -16.52
CA ILE A 482 -4.42 25.38 -16.47
C ILE A 482 -3.52 26.51 -16.91
N ASP A 483 -2.67 26.99 -16.03
CA ASP A 483 -1.72 28.05 -16.31
C ASP A 483 -0.55 27.57 -17.18
N ALA A 484 0.11 28.49 -17.87
CA ALA A 484 1.21 28.16 -18.80
C ALA A 484 2.40 27.47 -18.11
N ASP A 485 2.64 27.75 -16.84
CA ASP A 485 3.68 27.14 -16.00
C ASP A 485 3.36 25.68 -15.60
N GLN A 486 2.11 25.24 -15.74
CA GLN A 486 1.69 23.85 -15.51
C GLN A 486 1.98 22.90 -16.69
N GLY A 487 2.75 23.36 -17.68
CA GLY A 487 3.36 22.48 -18.67
C GLY A 487 2.48 22.03 -19.84
N VAL A 488 1.39 22.74 -20.17
CA VAL A 488 0.59 22.39 -21.36
C VAL A 488 1.11 23.14 -22.59
N TYR A 489 1.75 22.39 -23.49
CA TYR A 489 2.27 22.92 -24.75
C TYR A 489 1.16 22.99 -25.79
N CYS A 490 1.12 24.08 -26.52
CA CYS A 490 0.21 24.26 -27.66
C CYS A 490 0.98 24.16 -28.97
N ASP A 491 0.70 23.13 -29.78
CA ASP A 491 1.42 22.87 -31.03
C ASP A 491 1.22 24.01 -32.06
N ARG A 492 0.10 24.73 -31.99
CA ARG A 492 -0.15 25.85 -32.88
C ARG A 492 0.56 27.14 -32.46
N CYS A 493 0.64 27.39 -31.15
CA CYS A 493 1.39 28.54 -30.60
C CYS A 493 2.89 28.27 -30.50
N LEU A 494 3.31 27.02 -30.62
CA LEU A 494 4.68 26.51 -30.42
C LEU A 494 5.29 26.93 -29.09
N SER A 495 4.46 26.94 -28.02
CA SER A 495 4.86 27.36 -26.66
C SER A 495 3.85 26.89 -25.62
N PHE A 496 4.28 26.92 -24.36
CA PHE A 496 3.38 26.67 -23.24
C PHE A 496 2.38 27.80 -23.08
N GLN A 497 1.10 27.45 -23.03
CA GLN A 497 0.00 28.41 -23.01
C GLN A 497 -1.01 28.08 -21.92
N ARG A 498 -1.81 29.09 -21.55
CA ARG A 498 -2.98 28.86 -20.70
C ARG A 498 -4.05 28.07 -21.44
N HIS A 499 -4.65 27.10 -20.77
CA HIS A 499 -5.72 26.28 -21.33
C HIS A 499 -6.94 26.25 -20.42
N LEU A 500 -8.11 26.11 -21.03
CA LEU A 500 -9.33 25.71 -20.32
C LEU A 500 -9.53 24.21 -20.52
N GLU A 501 -9.60 23.48 -19.45
CA GLU A 501 -9.82 22.02 -19.45
C GLU A 501 -11.25 21.71 -19.01
N PHE A 502 -11.93 20.92 -19.83
CA PHE A 502 -13.27 20.39 -19.57
C PHE A 502 -13.20 18.88 -19.46
N ASN A 503 -13.53 18.35 -18.30
CA ASN A 503 -13.57 16.92 -18.03
C ASN A 503 -15.02 16.43 -18.07
N ARG A 504 -15.28 15.41 -18.89
CA ARG A 504 -16.61 14.82 -19.08
C ARG A 504 -16.55 13.33 -18.89
N TYR A 505 -17.50 12.76 -18.17
CA TYR A 505 -17.66 11.32 -18.11
C TYR A 505 -18.17 10.84 -19.45
N PHE A 506 -17.31 10.16 -20.21
CA PHE A 506 -17.72 9.58 -21.49
C PHE A 506 -18.53 8.31 -21.23
N MET A 507 -18.01 7.40 -20.38
CA MET A 507 -18.68 6.21 -19.94
C MET A 507 -18.41 6.00 -18.44
N MET A 508 -19.46 5.75 -17.68
CA MET A 508 -19.35 5.46 -16.27
C MET A 508 -19.00 3.97 -16.02
N ASN A 509 -18.37 3.70 -14.90
CA ASN A 509 -18.07 2.37 -14.41
C ASN A 509 -19.33 1.63 -13.92
N HIS A 510 -19.31 0.30 -13.98
CA HIS A 510 -20.42 -0.53 -13.47
C HIS A 510 -20.53 -0.49 -11.96
N LEU A 511 -19.37 -0.50 -11.27
CA LEU A 511 -19.26 -0.36 -9.82
C LEU A 511 -18.68 1.03 -9.53
N LEU A 512 -19.51 1.94 -9.06
CA LEU A 512 -19.14 3.32 -8.82
C LEU A 512 -18.68 3.50 -7.38
N VAL A 513 -17.44 3.93 -7.20
CA VAL A 513 -16.90 4.34 -5.91
C VAL A 513 -16.68 5.85 -5.90
N ILE A 514 -17.29 6.53 -4.93
CA ILE A 514 -17.13 7.97 -4.73
C ILE A 514 -16.33 8.17 -3.44
N SER A 515 -15.27 8.96 -3.49
CA SER A 515 -14.45 9.32 -2.33
C SER A 515 -14.41 10.82 -2.12
N PHE A 516 -14.24 11.24 -0.86
CA PHE A 516 -14.22 12.65 -0.45
C PHE A 516 -12.86 12.98 0.17
N ILE A 517 -12.07 13.85 -0.51
CA ILE A 517 -10.85 14.41 0.06
C ILE A 517 -11.25 15.58 0.96
N ARG A 518 -10.96 15.46 2.27
CA ARG A 518 -11.36 16.43 3.31
C ARG A 518 -10.20 17.30 3.82
N GLY A 519 -9.10 17.34 3.08
CA GLY A 519 -7.88 18.03 3.50
C GLY A 519 -7.04 17.24 4.49
N ASN A 520 -5.96 17.86 4.98
CA ASN A 520 -5.05 17.22 5.93
C ASN A 520 -5.77 16.78 7.20
N ASN A 521 -5.56 15.52 7.60
CA ASN A 521 -6.19 14.90 8.77
C ASN A 521 -7.72 15.04 8.78
N TYR A 522 -8.36 15.02 7.59
CA TYR A 522 -9.81 15.12 7.40
C TYR A 522 -10.42 16.36 8.08
N LYS A 523 -9.75 17.51 8.01
CA LYS A 523 -10.17 18.75 8.69
C LYS A 523 -11.56 19.22 8.31
N ASN A 524 -11.97 19.02 7.05
CA ASN A 524 -13.28 19.47 6.61
C ASN A 524 -14.38 18.56 7.16
N SER A 525 -15.27 19.13 7.96
CA SER A 525 -16.38 18.44 8.62
C SER A 525 -17.71 18.55 7.88
N SER A 526 -17.73 19.05 6.63
CA SER A 526 -18.96 19.17 5.85
C SER A 526 -19.73 17.86 5.83
N LYS A 527 -21.03 17.94 6.07
CA LYS A 527 -21.94 16.82 5.90
C LYS A 527 -22.16 16.57 4.41
N ILE A 528 -22.38 15.31 4.07
CA ILE A 528 -22.70 14.90 2.70
C ILE A 528 -24.21 14.65 2.62
N ASN A 529 -24.85 15.20 1.58
CA ASN A 529 -26.22 14.86 1.22
C ASN A 529 -26.22 13.47 0.57
N LEU A 530 -26.43 12.44 1.38
CA LEU A 530 -26.39 11.04 0.97
C LEU A 530 -27.74 10.63 0.38
N SER A 531 -27.69 9.97 -0.79
CA SER A 531 -28.85 9.34 -1.41
C SER A 531 -28.61 7.83 -1.57
N ASP A 532 -29.62 7.02 -1.38
CA ASP A 532 -29.60 5.56 -1.65
C ASP A 532 -29.65 5.24 -3.15
N TYR A 533 -30.03 6.22 -3.97
CA TYR A 533 -30.11 6.11 -5.42
C TYR A 533 -29.49 7.34 -6.09
N LEU A 534 -28.70 7.10 -7.14
CA LEU A 534 -28.14 8.14 -7.98
C LEU A 534 -28.57 7.95 -9.45
N ASP A 535 -29.04 9.01 -10.08
CA ASP A 535 -29.23 9.09 -11.52
C ASP A 535 -28.25 10.10 -12.10
N LEU A 536 -27.28 9.59 -12.86
CA LEU A 536 -26.19 10.35 -13.47
C LEU A 536 -26.32 10.51 -14.99
N GLU A 537 -27.45 10.15 -15.58
CA GLU A 537 -27.67 10.18 -17.04
C GLU A 537 -27.40 11.56 -17.64
N ALA A 538 -27.69 12.63 -16.89
CA ALA A 538 -27.44 14.01 -17.35
C ALA A 538 -25.95 14.36 -17.47
N TYR A 539 -25.06 13.60 -16.83
CA TYR A 539 -23.62 13.90 -16.72
C TYR A 539 -22.73 12.96 -17.53
N VAL A 540 -23.33 12.08 -18.34
CA VAL A 540 -22.64 11.08 -19.17
C VAL A 540 -22.84 11.41 -20.64
N ASP A 541 -21.76 11.41 -21.43
CA ASP A 541 -21.83 11.67 -22.88
C ASP A 541 -22.39 10.46 -23.65
N GLU A 542 -22.02 9.21 -23.30
CA GLU A 542 -22.49 8.00 -23.97
C GLU A 542 -23.70 7.38 -23.22
N LYS A 543 -24.90 7.88 -23.55
CA LYS A 543 -26.11 7.53 -22.80
C LYS A 543 -26.69 6.16 -23.10
N LYS A 544 -26.34 5.53 -24.23
CA LYS A 544 -26.96 4.27 -24.66
C LYS A 544 -26.35 3.05 -24.00
N THR A 545 -25.05 3.04 -23.82
CA THR A 545 -24.28 1.88 -23.34
C THR A 545 -23.70 2.09 -21.96
N SER A 546 -23.64 3.33 -21.48
CA SER A 546 -23.08 3.68 -20.20
C SER A 546 -24.04 3.38 -19.04
N PRO A 547 -23.56 2.78 -17.96
CA PRO A 547 -24.29 2.80 -16.69
C PRO A 547 -24.56 4.24 -16.24
N SER A 548 -25.75 4.50 -15.73
CA SER A 548 -26.09 5.86 -15.25
C SER A 548 -26.93 5.86 -13.97
N LYS A 549 -27.49 4.70 -13.60
CA LYS A 549 -28.39 4.56 -12.45
C LYS A 549 -27.81 3.59 -11.43
N TYR A 550 -27.71 4.02 -10.19
CA TYR A 550 -26.95 3.33 -9.16
C TYR A 550 -27.70 3.27 -7.84
N ASN A 551 -27.60 2.13 -7.15
CA ASN A 551 -28.07 1.96 -5.78
C ASN A 551 -26.87 1.92 -4.82
N LEU A 552 -26.98 2.58 -3.66
CA LEU A 552 -26.00 2.51 -2.60
C LEU A 552 -25.94 1.09 -2.03
N VAL A 553 -24.74 0.53 -1.93
CA VAL A 553 -24.49 -0.79 -1.34
C VAL A 553 -23.48 -0.76 -0.20
N GLY A 554 -22.72 0.31 -0.07
CA GLY A 554 -21.74 0.43 1.00
C GLY A 554 -21.34 1.88 1.27
N CYS A 555 -20.86 2.11 2.50
CA CYS A 555 -20.34 3.40 2.95
C CYS A 555 -19.25 3.16 4.00
N ILE A 556 -18.15 3.89 3.88
CA ILE A 556 -17.10 3.95 4.91
C ILE A 556 -17.18 5.32 5.57
N ILE A 557 -17.29 5.32 6.90
CA ILE A 557 -17.26 6.52 7.72
C ILE A 557 -16.05 6.53 8.64
N ARG A 558 -15.55 7.72 8.91
CA ARG A 558 -14.52 7.96 9.91
C ARG A 558 -15.17 8.36 11.21
N VAL A 559 -14.82 7.69 12.28
CA VAL A 559 -15.34 7.94 13.62
C VAL A 559 -14.19 8.09 14.61
N PHE A 560 -14.45 8.76 15.74
CA PHE A 560 -13.53 8.82 16.87
C PHE A 560 -14.14 8.09 18.05
N LYS A 561 -13.45 7.07 18.55
CA LYS A 561 -13.83 6.36 19.78
C LYS A 561 -12.65 6.38 20.72
N GLN A 562 -12.88 6.80 21.97
CA GLN A 562 -11.84 6.90 23.02
C GLN A 562 -10.59 7.69 22.58
N ASN A 563 -10.78 8.78 21.82
CA ASN A 563 -9.75 9.59 21.18
C ASN A 563 -8.91 8.89 20.09
N GLU A 564 -9.34 7.72 19.63
CA GLU A 564 -8.72 7.00 18.53
C GLU A 564 -9.52 7.15 17.24
N GLU A 565 -8.81 7.33 16.14
CA GLU A 565 -9.36 7.33 14.80
C GLU A 565 -9.65 5.89 14.35
N MET A 566 -10.85 5.66 13.85
CA MET A 566 -11.30 4.36 13.33
C MET A 566 -12.16 4.56 12.09
N PHE A 567 -12.19 3.54 11.23
CA PHE A 567 -13.09 3.47 10.09
C PHE A 567 -14.17 2.42 10.35
N GLU A 568 -15.41 2.87 10.33
CA GLU A 568 -16.56 1.98 10.39
C GLU A 568 -17.21 1.89 9.01
N TYR A 569 -17.95 0.82 8.79
CA TYR A 569 -18.64 0.60 7.53
C TYR A 569 -20.12 0.32 7.74
N TYR A 570 -20.86 0.70 6.72
CA TYR A 570 -22.19 0.20 6.43
C TYR A 570 -22.11 -0.53 5.10
N ALA A 571 -22.54 -1.77 5.07
CA ALA A 571 -22.50 -2.58 3.85
C ALA A 571 -23.76 -3.43 3.74
N LYS A 572 -24.31 -3.51 2.53
CA LYS A 572 -25.45 -4.37 2.24
C LYS A 572 -24.96 -5.80 2.08
N ASP A 573 -25.57 -6.72 2.80
CA ASP A 573 -25.30 -8.15 2.60
C ASP A 573 -25.85 -8.60 1.25
N PRO A 574 -25.03 -9.16 0.36
CA PRO A 574 -25.48 -9.54 -0.98
C PRO A 574 -26.41 -10.77 -0.99
N GLU A 575 -26.36 -11.63 0.03
CA GLU A 575 -27.13 -12.88 0.09
C GLU A 575 -28.45 -12.70 0.82
N HIS A 576 -28.50 -11.85 1.85
CA HIS A 576 -29.63 -11.74 2.76
C HIS A 576 -30.41 -10.43 2.67
N ASN A 577 -29.93 -9.47 1.87
CA ASN A 577 -30.59 -8.18 1.60
C ASN A 577 -30.87 -7.30 2.84
N TYR A 578 -30.09 -7.45 3.92
CA TYR A 578 -30.05 -6.56 5.07
C TYR A 578 -28.76 -5.71 5.07
N TRP A 579 -28.72 -4.70 5.93
CA TRP A 579 -27.52 -3.89 6.10
C TRP A 579 -26.73 -4.35 7.34
N LEU A 580 -25.41 -4.30 7.21
CA LEU A 580 -24.45 -4.52 8.29
C LEU A 580 -23.82 -3.20 8.68
N LYS A 581 -23.68 -2.95 9.97
CA LYS A 581 -22.86 -1.89 10.54
C LYS A 581 -21.77 -2.52 11.41
N SER A 582 -20.52 -2.49 10.96
CA SER A 582 -19.39 -3.07 11.70
C SER A 582 -19.72 -4.44 12.31
N ASP A 583 -20.24 -5.35 11.49
CA ASP A 583 -20.72 -6.72 11.79
C ASP A 583 -22.05 -6.83 12.56
N LYS A 584 -22.66 -5.72 12.94
CA LYS A 584 -24.01 -5.76 13.55
C LYS A 584 -25.06 -5.66 12.47
N ILE A 585 -26.03 -6.56 12.52
CA ILE A 585 -27.17 -6.55 11.59
C ILE A 585 -28.05 -5.35 11.90
N ILE A 586 -28.36 -4.58 10.84
CA ILE A 586 -29.41 -3.58 10.83
C ILE A 586 -30.57 -4.16 10.03
N ASP A 587 -31.67 -4.46 10.69
CA ASP A 587 -32.85 -5.05 10.04
C ASP A 587 -33.62 -4.00 9.23
N GLN A 588 -32.99 -3.52 8.15
CA GLN A 588 -33.57 -2.57 7.21
C GLN A 588 -33.26 -3.00 5.77
N LYS A 589 -34.27 -2.92 4.90
CA LYS A 589 -34.10 -3.18 3.45
C LYS A 589 -33.45 -2.01 2.72
N ASN A 590 -33.74 -0.80 3.17
CA ASN A 590 -33.25 0.45 2.60
C ASN A 590 -31.94 0.89 3.30
N ALA A 591 -31.13 1.70 2.63
CA ALA A 591 -29.90 2.21 3.21
C ALA A 591 -30.19 3.02 4.49
N PRO A 592 -29.44 2.83 5.60
CA PRO A 592 -29.63 3.52 6.86
C PRO A 592 -29.05 4.94 6.83
N ILE A 593 -29.51 5.77 5.88
CA ILE A 593 -28.98 7.11 5.57
C ILE A 593 -28.93 8.00 6.80
N GLN A 594 -29.98 7.99 7.62
CA GLN A 594 -30.07 8.83 8.82
C GLN A 594 -29.01 8.47 9.86
N GLU A 595 -28.68 7.20 10.01
CA GLU A 595 -27.63 6.74 10.92
C GLU A 595 -26.25 7.12 10.38
N ILE A 596 -25.98 6.79 9.11
CA ILE A 596 -24.70 7.08 8.43
C ILE A 596 -24.34 8.57 8.58
N THR A 597 -25.31 9.46 8.31
CA THR A 597 -25.07 10.91 8.32
C THR A 597 -24.91 11.51 9.72
N LYS A 598 -25.33 10.79 10.77
CA LYS A 598 -25.23 11.26 12.17
C LYS A 598 -23.96 10.79 12.86
N GLU A 599 -23.42 9.63 12.51
CA GLU A 599 -22.41 8.95 13.32
C GLU A 599 -20.96 9.34 13.01
N GLY A 600 -20.67 9.78 11.80
CA GLY A 600 -19.28 10.10 11.45
C GLY A 600 -19.13 10.87 10.15
N GLN A 601 -17.88 11.07 9.77
CA GLN A 601 -17.53 11.69 8.49
C GLN A 601 -17.55 10.64 7.38
N ILE A 602 -18.42 10.80 6.38
CA ILE A 602 -18.43 9.95 5.20
C ILE A 602 -17.12 10.16 4.44
N ILE A 603 -16.39 9.07 4.20
CA ILE A 603 -15.12 9.06 3.45
C ILE A 603 -15.30 8.47 2.07
N MET A 604 -16.06 7.37 1.97
CA MET A 604 -16.29 6.67 0.70
C MET A 604 -17.72 6.15 0.60
N LEU A 605 -18.24 6.13 -0.60
CA LEU A 605 -19.53 5.56 -0.95
C LEU A 605 -19.36 4.54 -2.07
N PHE A 606 -20.09 3.45 -2.00
CA PHE A 606 -20.07 2.34 -2.95
C PHE A 606 -21.45 2.16 -3.54
N TYR A 607 -21.55 2.32 -4.85
CA TYR A 607 -22.79 2.27 -5.60
C TYR A 607 -22.74 1.19 -6.67
N ASN A 608 -23.75 0.35 -6.71
CA ASN A 608 -23.91 -0.70 -7.72
C ASN A 608 -24.88 -0.26 -8.81
N ASN A 609 -24.52 -0.48 -10.07
CA ASN A 609 -25.42 -0.21 -11.20
C ASN A 609 -26.69 -1.06 -11.11
N THR A 610 -27.85 -0.43 -11.33
CA THR A 610 -29.16 -1.11 -11.30
C THR A 610 -29.38 -2.06 -12.46
N ASN A 611 -28.66 -1.90 -13.57
CA ASN A 611 -28.82 -2.62 -14.83
C ASN A 611 -27.67 -3.59 -15.13
N ILE A 612 -26.93 -4.07 -14.13
CA ILE A 612 -25.95 -5.14 -14.41
C ILE A 612 -26.78 -6.37 -14.84
N PRO A 613 -26.65 -6.85 -16.07
CA PRO A 613 -27.28 -8.11 -16.44
C PRO A 613 -26.68 -9.20 -15.53
N ASN A 614 -27.51 -9.98 -14.88
CA ASN A 614 -27.13 -11.26 -14.29
C ASN A 614 -26.72 -12.19 -15.45
N ASN A 615 -25.56 -11.97 -16.00
CA ASN A 615 -25.08 -12.76 -17.13
C ASN A 615 -23.98 -13.70 -16.68
N ASN A 616 -24.32 -14.99 -16.69
CA ASN A 616 -23.41 -16.14 -16.74
C ASN A 616 -22.48 -16.15 -17.98
N ASN A 617 -22.19 -15.00 -18.60
CA ASN A 617 -21.41 -14.88 -19.84
C ASN A 617 -19.97 -14.41 -19.64
N TYR A 618 -19.39 -14.56 -18.44
CA TYR A 618 -17.94 -14.47 -18.25
C TYR A 618 -17.20 -15.78 -18.60
N GLN A 619 -17.82 -16.62 -19.43
CA GLN A 619 -17.15 -17.74 -20.10
C GLN A 619 -16.76 -17.30 -21.51
N ALA A 620 -15.54 -16.80 -21.69
CA ALA A 620 -14.67 -17.02 -22.86
C ALA A 620 -13.29 -16.37 -22.62
#